data_4b374ee748cd97354cb94d3b29c0637f
#
_entry.id   4b374ee748cd97354cb94d3b29c0637f
#
_cell.length_a   1.000
_cell.length_b   1.000
_cell.length_c   1.000
_cell.angle_alpha   90.00
_cell.angle_beta   90.00
_cell.angle_gamma   90.00
#
_symmetry.space_group_name_H-M   'P 1'
#
loop_
_entity.id
_entity.type
_entity.pdbx_description
1 polymer ?
#
loop_
_entity_poly.entity_id
_entity_poly.type
_entity_poly.pdbx_seq_one_letter_code
_entity_poly.pdbx_strand_id
1 'polypeptide(L)'
;MRGLITAVLNQDPDVSVIGQAGDAMEARAAIKQLNPDVVTLDIEMPNMNGLEFLEKIMKLRPMPVIMVSTMTHRGAEATLAALEIGAFDCVAKPQPGEPRPFGELAEKVKAAARSQHRHHSAPQIQPVATAPAADFRVGRKIVAIGSSTGGVEALIAVLQKFPRNCPPTVITQHMPPTFTKSFAERLNRLCAPVVEEATDGARLEIGKIYLAPGGERHLQVSNASAPCCRLVERDPVNGHRPSVDVLFDSVAELAGRNAVGVILTGMGRDGASGLLKMRHAGARTIGQNEKTCVVYGMPRVAYELGAVEHQLPLTSIGEEILKLTAARKEGIE
;
A
#
# COMPACT_ATOMS: atom_id res chain seq x y z
N MET A 1 -0.29 -27.00 -0.54
CA MET A 1 -0.56 -25.60 -0.15
C MET A 1 -1.59 -25.53 1.00
N ARG A 2 -2.82 -26.04 0.86
CA ARG A 2 -3.89 -25.99 1.92
C ARG A 2 -3.41 -26.45 3.30
N GLY A 3 -2.74 -27.62 3.39
CA GLY A 3 -2.20 -28.12 4.65
C GLY A 3 -1.17 -27.19 5.30
N LEU A 4 -0.34 -26.51 4.52
CA LEU A 4 0.63 -25.54 5.04
C LEU A 4 -0.07 -24.29 5.58
N ILE A 5 -1.05 -23.73 4.86
CA ILE A 5 -1.85 -22.60 5.32
C ILE A 5 -2.55 -22.96 6.65
N THR A 6 -3.18 -24.14 6.72
CA THR A 6 -3.84 -24.62 7.93
C THR A 6 -2.86 -24.76 9.10
N ALA A 7 -1.67 -25.33 8.85
CA ALA A 7 -0.65 -25.49 9.89
C ALA A 7 -0.16 -24.13 10.43
N VAL A 8 0.04 -23.14 9.56
CA VAL A 8 0.45 -21.79 9.95
C VAL A 8 -0.65 -21.07 10.72
N LEU A 9 -1.88 -21.09 10.23
CA LEU A 9 -3.00 -20.40 10.89
C LEU A 9 -3.36 -21.00 12.26
N ASN A 10 -3.28 -22.32 12.42
CA ASN A 10 -3.56 -22.99 13.69
C ASN A 10 -2.46 -22.77 14.76
N GLN A 11 -1.34 -22.11 14.43
CA GLN A 11 -0.35 -21.69 15.44
C GLN A 11 -0.80 -20.43 16.19
N ASP A 12 -1.72 -19.66 15.60
CA ASP A 12 -2.26 -18.45 16.24
C ASP A 12 -3.54 -18.83 17.03
N PRO A 13 -3.58 -18.59 18.37
CA PRO A 13 -4.71 -18.98 19.21
C PRO A 13 -6.02 -18.25 18.87
N ASP A 14 -5.94 -17.10 18.20
CA ASP A 14 -7.11 -16.29 17.81
C ASP A 14 -7.67 -16.69 16.44
N VAL A 15 -7.07 -17.67 15.74
CA VAL A 15 -7.46 -18.10 14.40
C VAL A 15 -7.81 -19.59 14.38
N SER A 16 -8.98 -19.93 13.89
CA SER A 16 -9.44 -21.31 13.71
C SER A 16 -9.77 -21.60 12.24
N VAL A 17 -9.12 -22.62 11.68
CA VAL A 17 -9.45 -23.09 10.32
C VAL A 17 -10.64 -24.04 10.39
N ILE A 18 -11.82 -23.56 10.02
CA ILE A 18 -13.10 -24.29 10.13
C ILE A 18 -13.45 -25.09 8.87
N GLY A 19 -12.72 -24.91 7.75
CA GLY A 19 -12.96 -25.68 6.54
C GLY A 19 -11.88 -25.50 5.49
N GLN A 20 -11.88 -26.42 4.53
CA GLN A 20 -11.00 -26.41 3.36
C GLN A 20 -11.80 -26.84 2.12
N ALA A 21 -11.44 -26.31 0.95
CA ALA A 21 -12.04 -26.67 -0.32
C ALA A 21 -10.96 -26.87 -1.40
N GLY A 22 -11.20 -27.79 -2.33
CA GLY A 22 -10.31 -28.10 -3.43
C GLY A 22 -10.55 -27.29 -4.68
N ASP A 23 -11.78 -26.82 -4.85
CA ASP A 23 -12.22 -26.00 -5.99
C ASP A 23 -13.32 -25.01 -5.59
N ALA A 24 -13.78 -24.21 -6.56
CA ALA A 24 -14.78 -23.17 -6.33
C ALA A 24 -16.19 -23.72 -5.96
N MET A 25 -16.55 -24.94 -6.39
CA MET A 25 -17.83 -25.54 -6.06
C MET A 25 -17.85 -25.99 -4.60
N GLU A 26 -16.83 -26.72 -4.17
CA GLU A 26 -16.65 -27.08 -2.76
C GLU A 26 -16.56 -25.84 -1.87
N ALA A 27 -15.78 -24.83 -2.29
CA ALA A 27 -15.64 -23.58 -1.55
C ALA A 27 -16.98 -22.86 -1.36
N ARG A 28 -17.83 -22.80 -2.42
CA ARG A 28 -19.17 -22.20 -2.34
C ARG A 28 -20.07 -22.94 -1.34
N ALA A 29 -20.03 -24.27 -1.34
CA ALA A 29 -20.81 -25.08 -0.40
C ALA A 29 -20.33 -24.86 1.04
N ALA A 30 -18.99 -24.91 1.27
CA ALA A 30 -18.38 -24.70 2.56
C ALA A 30 -18.65 -23.29 3.12
N ILE A 31 -18.55 -22.23 2.31
CA ILE A 31 -18.87 -20.84 2.71
C ILE A 31 -20.33 -20.73 3.19
N LYS A 32 -21.27 -21.38 2.52
CA LYS A 32 -22.68 -21.36 2.92
C LYS A 32 -22.94 -22.11 4.23
N GLN A 33 -22.29 -23.24 4.39
CA GLN A 33 -22.51 -24.12 5.53
C GLN A 33 -21.79 -23.61 6.80
N LEU A 34 -20.53 -23.18 6.65
CA LEU A 34 -19.65 -22.88 7.78
C LEU A 34 -19.67 -21.40 8.17
N ASN A 35 -20.12 -20.51 7.27
CA ASN A 35 -20.15 -19.06 7.49
C ASN A 35 -18.83 -18.48 8.03
N PRO A 36 -17.70 -18.65 7.33
CA PRO A 36 -16.41 -18.16 7.81
C PRO A 36 -16.36 -16.63 7.89
N ASP A 37 -15.53 -16.11 8.78
CA ASP A 37 -15.25 -14.67 8.89
C ASP A 37 -14.32 -14.19 7.77
N VAL A 38 -13.39 -15.03 7.32
CA VAL A 38 -12.39 -14.73 6.29
C VAL A 38 -12.17 -15.96 5.42
N VAL A 39 -11.92 -15.73 4.13
CA VAL A 39 -11.51 -16.77 3.18
C VAL A 39 -10.10 -16.49 2.68
N THR A 40 -9.22 -17.50 2.71
CA THR A 40 -7.97 -17.48 1.93
C THR A 40 -8.24 -18.15 0.60
N LEU A 41 -7.91 -17.48 -0.51
CA LEU A 41 -8.28 -17.92 -1.86
C LEU A 41 -7.05 -17.97 -2.77
N ASP A 42 -6.75 -19.14 -3.32
CA ASP A 42 -5.71 -19.29 -4.34
C ASP A 42 -6.20 -18.70 -5.67
N ILE A 43 -5.31 -18.01 -6.38
CA ILE A 43 -5.59 -17.54 -7.75
C ILE A 43 -5.68 -18.70 -8.72
N GLU A 44 -4.79 -19.67 -8.58
CA GLU A 44 -4.69 -20.83 -9.46
C GLU A 44 -5.48 -22.01 -8.88
N MET A 45 -6.72 -22.20 -9.34
CA MET A 45 -7.57 -23.31 -8.91
C MET A 45 -8.04 -24.14 -10.10
N PRO A 46 -8.34 -25.45 -9.91
CA PRO A 46 -9.00 -26.27 -10.94
C PRO A 46 -10.37 -25.75 -11.29
N ASN A 47 -10.78 -25.94 -12.55
CA ASN A 47 -12.12 -25.68 -13.10
C ASN A 47 -12.56 -24.20 -13.13
N MET A 48 -12.12 -23.36 -12.22
CA MET A 48 -12.47 -21.93 -12.17
C MET A 48 -11.30 -21.14 -11.59
N ASN A 49 -10.93 -20.05 -12.26
CA ASN A 49 -9.90 -19.13 -11.76
C ASN A 49 -10.35 -18.45 -10.44
N GLY A 50 -9.41 -18.26 -9.52
CA GLY A 50 -9.67 -17.58 -8.25
C GLY A 50 -10.22 -16.17 -8.39
N LEU A 51 -9.86 -15.43 -9.45
CA LEU A 51 -10.44 -14.10 -9.73
C LEU A 51 -11.92 -14.18 -10.04
N GLU A 52 -12.34 -15.09 -10.90
CA GLU A 52 -13.76 -15.30 -11.24
C GLU A 52 -14.58 -15.72 -10.01
N PHE A 53 -13.97 -16.51 -9.12
CA PHE A 53 -14.62 -16.90 -7.88
C PHE A 53 -14.70 -15.75 -6.89
N LEU A 54 -13.67 -14.91 -6.79
CA LEU A 54 -13.65 -13.69 -5.99
C LEU A 54 -14.79 -12.74 -6.44
N GLU A 55 -14.95 -12.49 -7.75
CA GLU A 55 -16.04 -11.66 -8.27
C GLU A 55 -17.42 -12.18 -7.80
N LYS A 56 -17.61 -13.51 -7.85
CA LYS A 56 -18.84 -14.15 -7.37
C LYS A 56 -19.04 -13.97 -5.86
N ILE A 57 -17.98 -14.09 -5.06
CA ILE A 57 -18.03 -13.84 -3.61
C ILE A 57 -18.45 -12.38 -3.39
N MET A 58 -17.74 -11.42 -4.00
CA MET A 58 -18.01 -10.00 -3.79
C MET A 58 -19.40 -9.56 -4.24
N LYS A 59 -19.94 -10.18 -5.31
CA LYS A 59 -21.27 -9.88 -5.81
C LYS A 59 -22.40 -10.54 -5.01
N LEU A 60 -22.23 -11.79 -4.58
CA LEU A 60 -23.31 -12.60 -4.02
C LEU A 60 -23.32 -12.67 -2.51
N ARG A 61 -22.14 -12.59 -1.90
CA ARG A 61 -21.92 -12.65 -0.45
C ARG A 61 -20.61 -11.96 -0.10
N PRO A 62 -20.57 -10.62 -0.13
CA PRO A 62 -19.35 -9.88 0.18
C PRO A 62 -18.80 -10.29 1.55
N MET A 63 -17.52 -10.65 1.56
CA MET A 63 -16.79 -11.04 2.75
C MET A 63 -15.28 -10.83 2.55
N PRO A 64 -14.47 -10.68 3.60
CA PRO A 64 -13.04 -10.52 3.46
C PRO A 64 -12.38 -11.75 2.81
N VAL A 65 -11.62 -11.51 1.75
CA VAL A 65 -10.85 -12.53 1.04
C VAL A 65 -9.39 -12.11 1.00
N ILE A 66 -8.49 -12.99 1.44
CA ILE A 66 -7.06 -12.83 1.28
C ILE A 66 -6.60 -13.73 0.14
N MET A 67 -6.03 -13.13 -0.89
CA MET A 67 -5.53 -13.87 -2.04
C MET A 67 -4.20 -14.56 -1.75
N VAL A 68 -4.02 -15.77 -2.26
CA VAL A 68 -2.76 -16.49 -2.22
C VAL A 68 -2.24 -16.59 -3.65
N SER A 69 -1.05 -16.05 -3.91
CA SER A 69 -0.53 -15.90 -5.28
C SER A 69 0.91 -16.36 -5.42
N THR A 70 1.28 -16.80 -6.62
CA THR A 70 2.67 -17.10 -6.97
C THR A 70 3.47 -15.80 -7.16
N MET A 71 4.79 -15.85 -6.85
CA MET A 71 5.71 -14.70 -7.04
C MET A 71 6.18 -14.59 -8.50
N THR A 72 5.24 -14.66 -9.45
CA THR A 72 5.50 -14.47 -10.88
C THR A 72 4.90 -13.16 -11.35
N HIS A 73 5.36 -12.62 -12.47
CA HIS A 73 4.78 -11.41 -13.07
C HIS A 73 3.26 -11.57 -13.32
N ARG A 74 2.85 -12.73 -13.87
CA ARG A 74 1.44 -13.05 -14.07
C ARG A 74 0.65 -13.15 -12.76
N GLY A 75 1.26 -13.71 -11.71
CA GLY A 75 0.67 -13.74 -10.36
C GLY A 75 0.50 -12.34 -9.77
N ALA A 76 1.47 -11.44 -10.00
CA ALA A 76 1.40 -10.06 -9.55
C ALA A 76 0.26 -9.29 -10.24
N GLU A 77 0.11 -9.40 -11.56
CA GLU A 77 -1.01 -8.78 -12.29
C GLU A 77 -2.37 -9.29 -11.81
N ALA A 78 -2.50 -10.62 -11.66
CA ALA A 78 -3.73 -11.21 -11.15
C ALA A 78 -4.05 -10.76 -9.70
N THR A 79 -3.04 -10.61 -8.86
CA THR A 79 -3.22 -10.08 -7.51
C THR A 79 -3.69 -8.63 -7.49
N LEU A 80 -3.10 -7.76 -8.32
CA LEU A 80 -3.56 -6.38 -8.45
C LEU A 80 -5.01 -6.30 -8.96
N ALA A 81 -5.39 -7.17 -9.88
CA ALA A 81 -6.79 -7.29 -10.33
C ALA A 81 -7.70 -7.78 -9.20
N ALA A 82 -7.24 -8.72 -8.37
CA ALA A 82 -8.02 -9.21 -7.22
C ALA A 82 -8.30 -8.09 -6.19
N LEU A 83 -7.31 -7.26 -5.90
CA LEU A 83 -7.48 -6.12 -5.00
C LEU A 83 -8.55 -5.15 -5.55
N GLU A 84 -8.56 -4.87 -6.86
CA GLU A 84 -9.61 -4.04 -7.49
C GLU A 84 -11.01 -4.65 -7.40
N ILE A 85 -11.12 -5.97 -7.53
CA ILE A 85 -12.39 -6.68 -7.37
C ILE A 85 -12.90 -6.56 -5.93
N GLY A 86 -12.00 -6.29 -4.97
CA GLY A 86 -12.31 -6.09 -3.56
C GLY A 86 -11.70 -7.13 -2.63
N ALA A 87 -10.65 -7.85 -3.03
CA ALA A 87 -9.88 -8.64 -2.08
C ALA A 87 -9.32 -7.75 -0.98
N PHE A 88 -9.34 -8.22 0.26
CA PHE A 88 -8.84 -7.47 1.41
C PHE A 88 -7.33 -7.25 1.35
N ASP A 89 -6.58 -8.30 0.99
CA ASP A 89 -5.12 -8.27 0.85
C ASP A 89 -4.65 -9.52 0.09
N CYS A 90 -3.34 -9.64 -0.09
CA CYS A 90 -2.69 -10.79 -0.69
C CYS A 90 -1.50 -11.27 0.12
N VAL A 91 -1.15 -12.54 -0.06
CA VAL A 91 0.10 -13.14 0.43
C VAL A 91 0.75 -13.93 -0.71
N ALA A 92 2.08 -13.90 -0.76
CA ALA A 92 2.83 -14.71 -1.70
C ALA A 92 2.87 -16.17 -1.24
N LYS A 93 2.82 -17.13 -2.19
CA LYS A 93 3.14 -18.52 -1.90
C LYS A 93 4.62 -18.62 -1.49
N PRO A 94 4.95 -19.30 -0.38
CA PRO A 94 6.32 -19.36 0.11
C PRO A 94 7.23 -20.09 -0.86
N GLN A 95 8.49 -19.66 -0.89
CA GLN A 95 9.55 -20.37 -1.63
C GLN A 95 10.02 -21.60 -0.85
N PRO A 96 10.52 -22.64 -1.53
CA PRO A 96 11.15 -23.77 -0.85
C PRO A 96 12.30 -23.30 0.05
N GLY A 97 12.29 -23.72 1.34
CA GLY A 97 13.32 -23.33 2.31
C GLY A 97 13.09 -21.99 3.02
N GLU A 98 11.97 -21.32 2.80
CA GLU A 98 11.63 -20.09 3.50
C GLU A 98 11.43 -20.34 5.01
N PRO A 99 12.14 -19.62 5.90
CA PRO A 99 12.12 -19.93 7.34
C PRO A 99 10.77 -19.66 8.01
N ARG A 100 9.97 -18.75 7.46
CA ARG A 100 8.65 -18.38 7.99
C ARG A 100 7.61 -18.31 6.86
N PRO A 101 7.18 -19.45 6.34
CA PRO A 101 6.17 -19.47 5.28
C PRO A 101 4.91 -18.77 5.76
N PHE A 102 4.38 -17.85 4.99
CA PHE A 102 3.18 -17.08 5.31
C PHE A 102 3.26 -16.28 6.64
N GLY A 103 4.43 -15.73 7.00
CA GLY A 103 4.66 -15.11 8.31
C GLY A 103 3.70 -14.00 8.70
N GLU A 104 3.04 -13.34 7.74
CA GLU A 104 2.05 -12.27 7.99
C GLU A 104 0.58 -12.75 7.88
N LEU A 105 0.35 -14.01 7.49
CA LEU A 105 -0.99 -14.46 7.11
C LEU A 105 -1.99 -14.40 8.29
N ALA A 106 -1.60 -14.86 9.47
CA ALA A 106 -2.46 -14.85 10.64
C ALA A 106 -2.88 -13.43 11.04
N GLU A 107 -1.95 -12.49 11.02
CA GLU A 107 -2.24 -11.08 11.31
C GLU A 107 -3.17 -10.46 10.24
N LYS A 108 -2.97 -10.77 8.96
CA LYS A 108 -3.86 -10.34 7.88
C LYS A 108 -5.26 -10.93 8.03
N VAL A 109 -5.38 -12.20 8.42
CA VAL A 109 -6.68 -12.85 8.70
C VAL A 109 -7.40 -12.15 9.85
N LYS A 110 -6.71 -11.87 10.96
CA LYS A 110 -7.29 -11.14 12.10
C LYS A 110 -7.71 -9.72 11.72
N ALA A 111 -6.90 -9.03 10.94
CA ALA A 111 -7.25 -7.69 10.43
C ALA A 111 -8.46 -7.73 9.50
N ALA A 112 -8.53 -8.73 8.61
CA ALA A 112 -9.64 -8.95 7.70
C ALA A 112 -10.95 -9.23 8.45
N ALA A 113 -10.92 -10.12 9.46
CA ALA A 113 -12.09 -10.41 10.29
C ALA A 113 -12.63 -9.16 11.02
N ARG A 114 -11.73 -8.32 11.54
CA ARG A 114 -12.11 -7.05 12.20
C ARG A 114 -12.68 -6.00 11.24
N SER A 115 -12.37 -6.08 9.95
CA SER A 115 -12.86 -5.15 8.93
C SER A 115 -14.32 -5.41 8.51
N GLN A 116 -14.87 -6.60 8.76
CA GLN A 116 -16.25 -6.96 8.41
C GLN A 116 -17.30 -5.99 8.99
N HIS A 117 -17.02 -5.38 10.13
CA HIS A 117 -17.92 -4.40 10.75
C HIS A 117 -17.86 -3.02 10.10
N ARG A 118 -16.96 -2.81 9.15
CA ARG A 118 -16.83 -1.57 8.38
C ARG A 118 -17.23 -1.87 6.94
N HIS A 119 -18.47 -1.58 6.58
CA HIS A 119 -18.90 -1.61 5.18
C HIS A 119 -18.01 -0.69 4.35
N HIS A 120 -16.94 -1.23 3.83
CA HIS A 120 -16.18 -0.55 2.80
C HIS A 120 -16.92 -0.76 1.47
N SER A 121 -17.75 0.21 1.12
CA SER A 121 -17.94 0.48 -0.30
C SER A 121 -16.54 0.79 -0.82
N ALA A 122 -15.91 -0.17 -1.52
CA ALA A 122 -14.70 0.12 -2.27
C ALA A 122 -14.96 1.43 -3.03
N PRO A 123 -14.10 2.45 -2.92
CA PRO A 123 -14.29 3.63 -3.73
C PRO A 123 -14.35 3.13 -5.18
N GLN A 124 -15.51 3.30 -5.82
CA GLN A 124 -15.61 2.99 -7.23
C GLN A 124 -14.57 3.87 -7.91
N ILE A 125 -13.53 3.23 -8.45
CA ILE A 125 -12.51 3.89 -9.26
C ILE A 125 -13.23 4.32 -10.53
N GLN A 126 -13.93 5.45 -10.46
CA GLN A 126 -14.40 6.12 -11.65
C GLN A 126 -13.16 6.73 -12.31
N PRO A 127 -12.99 6.57 -13.62
CA PRO A 127 -12.01 7.37 -14.35
C PRO A 127 -12.37 8.84 -14.10
N VAL A 128 -11.69 9.45 -13.16
CA VAL A 128 -11.82 10.89 -12.94
C VAL A 128 -11.19 11.52 -14.16
N ALA A 129 -12.03 12.10 -15.02
CA ALA A 129 -11.56 13.06 -15.99
C ALA A 129 -10.80 14.13 -15.19
N THR A 130 -9.48 14.00 -15.17
CA THR A 130 -8.61 14.98 -14.58
C THR A 130 -8.78 16.26 -15.37
N ALA A 131 -9.61 17.18 -14.85
CA ALA A 131 -9.46 18.56 -15.25
C ALA A 131 -8.00 18.90 -14.94
N PRO A 132 -7.18 19.28 -15.92
CA PRO A 132 -5.84 19.69 -15.65
C PRO A 132 -5.95 20.84 -14.65
N ALA A 133 -5.22 20.73 -13.52
CA ALA A 133 -4.95 21.91 -12.72
C ALA A 133 -4.06 22.80 -13.61
N ALA A 134 -4.70 23.58 -14.48
CA ALA A 134 -4.06 24.35 -15.55
C ALA A 134 -3.02 25.35 -15.01
N ASP A 135 -2.99 25.58 -13.69
CA ASP A 135 -2.13 26.55 -13.01
C ASP A 135 -1.33 25.96 -11.82
N PHE A 136 -1.20 24.63 -11.67
CA PHE A 136 -0.38 24.10 -10.60
C PHE A 136 1.10 24.41 -10.85
N ARG A 137 1.67 25.27 -9.99
CA ARG A 137 3.10 25.56 -9.99
C ARG A 137 3.73 24.79 -8.83
N VAL A 138 4.59 23.83 -9.17
CA VAL A 138 5.29 23.03 -8.16
C VAL A 138 6.34 23.87 -7.43
N GLY A 139 6.40 23.73 -6.09
CA GLY A 139 7.47 24.28 -5.26
C GLY A 139 8.68 23.33 -5.22
N ARG A 140 9.54 23.52 -4.20
CA ARG A 140 10.79 22.74 -4.04
C ARG A 140 10.63 21.53 -3.10
N LYS A 141 9.41 21.13 -2.77
CA LYS A 141 9.18 20.08 -1.78
C LYS A 141 9.18 18.69 -2.40
N ILE A 142 9.69 17.73 -1.63
CA ILE A 142 9.63 16.30 -1.92
C ILE A 142 8.45 15.71 -1.14
N VAL A 143 7.70 14.80 -1.73
CA VAL A 143 6.64 14.03 -1.07
C VAL A 143 7.13 12.62 -0.78
N ALA A 144 6.94 12.16 0.45
CA ALA A 144 7.20 10.78 0.84
C ALA A 144 5.90 10.13 1.34
N ILE A 145 5.54 8.97 0.79
CA ILE A 145 4.30 8.26 1.13
C ILE A 145 4.62 6.85 1.60
N GLY A 146 4.02 6.44 2.71
CA GLY A 146 4.10 5.07 3.23
C GLY A 146 2.73 4.42 3.32
N SER A 147 2.63 3.14 2.93
CA SER A 147 1.38 2.37 2.95
C SER A 147 1.60 0.85 3.03
N SER A 148 0.55 0.10 3.38
CA SER A 148 0.58 -1.37 3.46
C SER A 148 -0.79 -1.94 3.03
N THR A 149 -1.46 -2.75 3.83
CA THR A 149 -2.78 -3.33 3.56
C THR A 149 -3.80 -2.26 3.20
N GLY A 150 -4.48 -2.40 2.05
CA GLY A 150 -5.38 -1.39 1.47
C GLY A 150 -4.64 -0.22 0.80
N GLY A 151 -3.29 -0.27 0.75
CA GLY A 151 -2.45 0.80 0.21
C GLY A 151 -2.52 0.92 -1.31
N VAL A 152 -2.82 -0.17 -2.02
CA VAL A 152 -2.92 -0.15 -3.50
C VAL A 152 -4.02 0.80 -3.94
N GLU A 153 -5.23 0.63 -3.43
CA GLU A 153 -6.38 1.49 -3.74
C GLU A 153 -6.19 2.91 -3.19
N ALA A 154 -5.60 3.01 -1.99
CA ALA A 154 -5.34 4.32 -1.38
C ALA A 154 -4.34 5.14 -2.20
N LEU A 155 -3.26 4.53 -2.69
CA LEU A 155 -2.28 5.18 -3.55
C LEU A 155 -2.90 5.59 -4.88
N ILE A 156 -3.70 4.73 -5.53
CA ILE A 156 -4.41 5.07 -6.77
C ILE A 156 -5.29 6.31 -6.52
N ALA A 157 -6.11 6.31 -5.45
CA ALA A 157 -7.01 7.42 -5.15
C ALA A 157 -6.28 8.75 -4.88
N VAL A 158 -5.12 8.72 -4.24
CA VAL A 158 -4.29 9.90 -3.97
C VAL A 158 -3.60 10.38 -5.24
N LEU A 159 -2.96 9.48 -5.98
CA LEU A 159 -2.10 9.83 -7.12
C LEU A 159 -2.90 10.22 -8.37
N GLN A 160 -4.14 9.76 -8.53
CA GLN A 160 -5.04 10.22 -9.60
C GLN A 160 -5.36 11.71 -9.52
N LYS A 161 -5.17 12.35 -8.36
CA LYS A 161 -5.32 13.79 -8.19
C LYS A 161 -4.09 14.58 -8.64
N PHE A 162 -2.97 13.93 -8.86
CA PHE A 162 -1.71 14.59 -9.18
C PHE A 162 -1.68 15.04 -10.65
N PRO A 163 -1.26 16.28 -10.92
CA PRO A 163 -1.03 16.77 -12.28
C PRO A 163 0.27 16.19 -12.84
N ARG A 164 0.44 16.29 -14.17
CA ARG A 164 1.67 15.82 -14.86
C ARG A 164 2.96 16.41 -14.30
N ASN A 165 2.91 17.62 -13.80
CA ASN A 165 4.03 18.35 -13.18
C ASN A 165 3.97 18.26 -11.65
N CYS A 166 3.55 17.13 -11.09
CA CYS A 166 3.50 16.92 -9.65
C CYS A 166 4.87 17.08 -8.97
N PRO A 167 4.91 17.32 -7.63
CA PRO A 167 6.18 17.30 -6.91
C PRO A 167 6.86 15.93 -7.02
N PRO A 168 8.21 15.88 -6.99
CA PRO A 168 8.92 14.61 -6.89
C PRO A 168 8.39 13.80 -5.71
N THR A 169 7.96 12.57 -5.97
CA THR A 169 7.31 11.75 -4.97
C THR A 169 7.99 10.40 -4.84
N VAL A 170 8.30 9.98 -3.62
CA VAL A 170 8.88 8.68 -3.29
C VAL A 170 7.91 7.88 -2.42
N ILE A 171 7.72 6.60 -2.74
CA ILE A 171 6.70 5.76 -2.11
C ILE A 171 7.31 4.47 -1.62
N THR A 172 6.99 4.08 -0.38
CA THR A 172 7.16 2.71 0.11
C THR A 172 5.78 2.09 0.35
N GLN A 173 5.45 1.08 -0.45
CA GLN A 173 4.33 0.17 -0.24
C GLN A 173 4.87 -1.19 0.16
N HIS A 174 4.41 -1.73 1.29
CA HIS A 174 4.76 -3.11 1.67
C HIS A 174 4.17 -4.09 0.67
N MET A 175 5.06 -4.67 -0.13
CA MET A 175 4.67 -5.55 -1.22
C MET A 175 5.84 -6.49 -1.56
N PRO A 176 5.57 -7.75 -1.93
CA PRO A 176 6.62 -8.68 -2.33
C PRO A 176 7.39 -8.21 -3.57
N PRO A 177 8.62 -8.72 -3.80
CA PRO A 177 9.33 -8.54 -5.06
C PRO A 177 8.43 -8.93 -6.24
N THR A 178 8.68 -8.44 -7.43
CA THR A 178 7.88 -8.60 -8.65
C THR A 178 6.53 -7.88 -8.65
N PHE A 179 5.87 -7.74 -7.50
CA PHE A 179 4.58 -7.03 -7.40
C PHE A 179 4.77 -5.52 -7.49
N THR A 180 5.86 -4.97 -6.93
CA THR A 180 6.17 -3.53 -6.97
C THR A 180 6.36 -3.03 -8.40
N LYS A 181 7.01 -3.80 -9.27
CA LYS A 181 7.17 -3.45 -10.68
C LYS A 181 5.82 -3.40 -11.40
N SER A 182 5.00 -4.45 -11.28
CA SER A 182 3.67 -4.50 -11.90
C SER A 182 2.77 -3.39 -11.36
N PHE A 183 2.91 -3.04 -10.08
CA PHE A 183 2.14 -1.95 -9.47
C PHE A 183 2.60 -0.58 -9.97
N ALA A 184 3.91 -0.34 -10.11
CA ALA A 184 4.42 0.90 -10.69
C ALA A 184 3.93 1.07 -12.14
N GLU A 185 4.00 0.03 -12.97
CA GLU A 185 3.48 0.03 -14.33
C GLU A 185 1.97 0.32 -14.39
N ARG A 186 1.22 -0.24 -13.43
CA ARG A 186 -0.21 0.02 -13.30
C ARG A 186 -0.50 1.47 -12.91
N LEU A 187 0.17 2.00 -11.89
CA LEU A 187 0.05 3.40 -11.48
C LEU A 187 0.39 4.35 -12.65
N ASN A 188 1.43 4.01 -13.43
CA ASN A 188 1.81 4.79 -14.61
C ASN A 188 0.72 4.83 -15.69
N ARG A 189 -0.12 3.79 -15.79
CA ARG A 189 -1.28 3.78 -16.70
C ARG A 189 -2.48 4.56 -16.17
N LEU A 190 -2.65 4.62 -14.84
CA LEU A 190 -3.84 5.19 -14.21
C LEU A 190 -3.68 6.66 -13.79
N CYS A 191 -2.44 7.15 -13.67
CA CYS A 191 -2.13 8.49 -13.18
C CYS A 191 -1.53 9.37 -14.27
N ALA A 192 -1.65 10.69 -14.13
CA ALA A 192 -1.10 11.64 -15.09
C ALA A 192 0.43 11.81 -15.02
N PRO A 193 1.09 11.72 -13.83
CA PRO A 193 2.55 11.72 -13.71
C PRO A 193 3.17 10.42 -14.21
N VAL A 194 4.48 10.44 -14.47
CA VAL A 194 5.26 9.24 -14.75
C VAL A 194 5.51 8.50 -13.44
N VAL A 195 5.14 7.21 -13.39
CA VAL A 195 5.37 6.34 -12.22
C VAL A 195 6.30 5.21 -12.63
N GLU A 196 7.38 5.04 -11.88
CA GLU A 196 8.38 4.00 -12.12
C GLU A 196 8.81 3.31 -10.81
N GLU A 197 9.24 2.07 -10.90
CA GLU A 197 9.95 1.43 -9.79
C GLU A 197 11.31 2.09 -9.62
N ALA A 198 11.67 2.46 -8.40
CA ALA A 198 12.89 3.20 -8.12
C ALA A 198 14.14 2.39 -8.48
N THR A 199 15.07 3.04 -9.16
CA THR A 199 16.40 2.51 -9.43
C THR A 199 17.46 3.29 -8.65
N ASP A 200 18.57 2.65 -8.30
CA ASP A 200 19.65 3.30 -7.57
C ASP A 200 20.26 4.45 -8.39
N GLY A 201 20.39 5.63 -7.77
CA GLY A 201 20.89 6.83 -8.42
C GLY A 201 19.86 7.61 -9.28
N ALA A 202 18.61 7.13 -9.42
CA ALA A 202 17.58 7.85 -10.17
C ALA A 202 17.32 9.22 -9.54
N ARG A 203 17.48 10.32 -10.33
CA ARG A 203 17.25 11.69 -9.87
C ARG A 203 15.77 11.92 -9.59
N LEU A 204 15.46 12.63 -8.50
CA LEU A 204 14.10 13.04 -8.19
C LEU A 204 13.70 14.23 -9.09
N GLU A 205 12.77 13.99 -10.00
CA GLU A 205 12.33 14.97 -10.98
C GLU A 205 10.86 15.35 -10.78
N ILE A 206 10.54 16.60 -11.12
CA ILE A 206 9.15 17.07 -11.18
C ILE A 206 8.39 16.21 -12.20
N GLY A 207 7.18 15.81 -11.85
CA GLY A 207 6.33 14.95 -12.68
C GLY A 207 6.62 13.47 -12.58
N LYS A 208 7.54 13.07 -11.68
CA LYS A 208 7.88 11.66 -11.47
C LYS A 208 7.58 11.17 -10.05
N ILE A 209 7.18 9.92 -9.98
CA ILE A 209 6.86 9.17 -8.77
C ILE A 209 7.68 7.88 -8.78
N TYR A 210 8.38 7.61 -7.68
CA TYR A 210 9.31 6.50 -7.53
C TYR A 210 8.80 5.55 -6.46
N LEU A 211 8.45 4.31 -6.85
CA LEU A 211 8.01 3.25 -5.95
C LEU A 211 9.19 2.40 -5.51
N ALA A 212 9.36 2.20 -4.21
CA ALA A 212 10.40 1.33 -3.66
C ALA A 212 10.26 -0.10 -4.20
N PRO A 213 11.34 -0.73 -4.72
CA PRO A 213 11.31 -2.14 -5.12
C PRO A 213 11.13 -3.02 -3.89
N GLY A 214 10.27 -4.03 -3.99
CA GLY A 214 10.16 -5.09 -2.99
C GLY A 214 11.39 -6.00 -2.99
N GLY A 215 11.71 -6.64 -1.86
CA GLY A 215 12.77 -7.64 -1.79
C GLY A 215 13.90 -7.31 -0.84
N GLU A 216 15.13 -7.17 -1.32
CA GLU A 216 16.32 -7.14 -0.46
C GLU A 216 16.82 -5.73 -0.10
N ARG A 217 16.15 -4.70 -0.60
CA ARG A 217 16.61 -3.31 -0.45
C ARG A 217 15.55 -2.40 0.12
N HIS A 218 16.00 -1.35 0.81
CA HIS A 218 15.19 -0.22 1.21
C HIS A 218 15.41 0.94 0.26
N LEU A 219 14.38 1.76 0.05
CA LEU A 219 14.49 3.03 -0.64
C LEU A 219 14.83 4.13 0.37
N GLN A 220 15.84 4.91 0.06
CA GLN A 220 16.22 6.16 0.71
C GLN A 220 16.29 7.29 -0.32
N VAL A 221 16.27 8.52 0.16
CA VAL A 221 16.64 9.70 -0.64
C VAL A 221 18.00 10.18 -0.19
N SER A 222 18.89 10.47 -1.13
CA SER A 222 20.25 10.93 -0.87
C SER A 222 20.60 12.15 -1.72
N ASN A 223 21.74 12.78 -1.43
CA ASN A 223 22.31 13.93 -2.14
C ASN A 223 21.44 15.20 -2.07
N ALA A 224 21.64 16.04 -1.06
CA ALA A 224 20.85 17.26 -0.84
C ALA A 224 20.92 18.29 -1.98
N SER A 225 22.03 18.35 -2.73
CA SER A 225 22.19 19.28 -3.86
C SER A 225 21.49 18.81 -5.14
N ALA A 226 21.35 17.48 -5.31
CA ALA A 226 20.66 16.85 -6.44
C ALA A 226 19.95 15.58 -5.95
N PRO A 227 18.79 15.69 -5.30
CA PRO A 227 18.13 14.56 -4.67
C PRO A 227 17.92 13.39 -5.62
N CYS A 228 18.27 12.18 -5.16
CA CYS A 228 18.13 10.96 -5.93
C CYS A 228 17.71 9.78 -5.04
N CYS A 229 17.12 8.77 -5.66
CA CYS A 229 16.82 7.49 -5.04
C CYS A 229 18.13 6.76 -4.70
N ARG A 230 18.19 6.14 -3.53
CA ARG A 230 19.26 5.24 -3.12
C ARG A 230 18.67 3.94 -2.61
N LEU A 231 19.09 2.84 -3.20
CA LEU A 231 18.69 1.51 -2.78
C LEU A 231 19.75 0.90 -1.87
N VAL A 232 19.41 0.63 -0.61
CA VAL A 232 20.35 0.14 0.40
C VAL A 232 19.99 -1.27 0.88
N GLU A 233 20.98 -2.15 0.92
CA GLU A 233 20.86 -3.48 1.51
C GLU A 233 21.04 -3.36 3.03
N ARG A 234 19.97 -3.65 3.75
CA ARG A 234 19.94 -3.68 5.22
C ARG A 234 18.92 -4.71 5.67
N ASP A 235 19.04 -5.13 6.93
CA ASP A 235 18.06 -5.99 7.57
C ASP A 235 16.66 -5.36 7.57
N PRO A 236 15.60 -6.18 7.56
CA PRO A 236 14.24 -5.68 7.68
C PRO A 236 14.06 -4.77 8.90
N VAL A 237 13.39 -3.64 8.72
CA VAL A 237 13.03 -2.71 9.79
C VAL A 237 11.53 -2.85 10.07
N ASN A 238 11.15 -3.03 11.33
CA ASN A 238 9.78 -3.37 11.75
C ASN A 238 9.22 -4.63 11.06
N GLY A 239 10.09 -5.55 10.64
CA GLY A 239 9.71 -6.77 9.90
C GLY A 239 9.54 -6.56 8.39
N HIS A 240 9.74 -5.34 7.87
CA HIS A 240 9.50 -5.00 6.46
C HIS A 240 10.76 -4.60 5.70
N ARG A 241 10.82 -5.01 4.44
CA ARG A 241 11.80 -4.59 3.44
C ARG A 241 11.16 -4.58 2.04
N PRO A 242 10.90 -3.37 1.47
CA PRO A 242 11.28 -2.04 1.98
C PRO A 242 10.49 -1.62 3.24
N SER A 243 11.09 -0.73 4.06
CA SER A 243 10.46 -0.13 5.24
C SER A 243 10.14 1.34 4.99
N VAL A 244 8.99 1.78 5.50
CA VAL A 244 8.54 3.17 5.45
C VAL A 244 9.37 4.05 6.38
N ASP A 245 9.75 3.55 7.56
CA ASP A 245 10.62 4.30 8.49
C ASP A 245 11.96 4.63 7.84
N VAL A 246 12.58 3.69 7.10
CA VAL A 246 13.85 3.93 6.40
C VAL A 246 13.75 5.03 5.35
N LEU A 247 12.64 5.06 4.60
CA LEU A 247 12.38 6.11 3.63
C LEU A 247 12.18 7.46 4.33
N PHE A 248 11.31 7.51 5.33
CA PHE A 248 10.97 8.75 6.02
C PHE A 248 12.16 9.34 6.78
N ASP A 249 12.99 8.51 7.41
CA ASP A 249 14.22 8.92 8.08
C ASP A 249 15.13 9.67 7.10
N SER A 250 15.38 9.08 5.93
CA SER A 250 16.24 9.69 4.91
C SER A 250 15.69 11.02 4.37
N VAL A 251 14.36 11.11 4.22
CA VAL A 251 13.70 12.34 3.77
C VAL A 251 13.72 13.41 4.86
N ALA A 252 13.56 13.04 6.14
CA ALA A 252 13.69 13.95 7.27
C ALA A 252 15.08 14.60 7.32
N GLU A 253 16.11 13.79 7.19
CA GLU A 253 17.52 14.24 7.22
C GLU A 253 17.86 15.14 6.04
N LEU A 254 17.40 14.78 4.83
CA LEU A 254 17.79 15.45 3.60
C LEU A 254 17.00 16.72 3.33
N ALA A 255 15.66 16.66 3.48
CA ALA A 255 14.76 17.70 3.01
C ALA A 255 14.13 18.54 4.13
N GLY A 256 14.02 18.01 5.36
CA GLY A 256 13.45 18.71 6.51
C GLY A 256 12.14 19.42 6.17
N ARG A 257 12.07 20.75 6.38
CA ARG A 257 10.90 21.58 6.07
C ARG A 257 10.48 21.59 4.59
N ASN A 258 11.35 21.14 3.71
CA ASN A 258 11.09 21.01 2.28
C ASN A 258 10.54 19.63 1.92
N ALA A 259 9.88 18.96 2.85
CA ALA A 259 9.20 17.70 2.62
C ALA A 259 7.73 17.74 3.04
N VAL A 260 6.96 16.79 2.49
CA VAL A 260 5.63 16.41 2.97
C VAL A 260 5.65 14.91 3.19
N GLY A 261 5.41 14.47 4.42
CA GLY A 261 5.29 13.06 4.79
C GLY A 261 3.82 12.63 4.84
N VAL A 262 3.50 11.47 4.28
CA VAL A 262 2.13 10.94 4.25
C VAL A 262 2.12 9.48 4.67
N ILE A 263 1.28 9.13 5.64
CA ILE A 263 1.06 7.76 6.06
C ILE A 263 -0.39 7.35 5.76
N LEU A 264 -0.52 6.31 4.95
CA LEU A 264 -1.82 5.77 4.52
C LEU A 264 -2.13 4.46 5.26
N THR A 265 -3.31 3.90 4.96
CA THR A 265 -3.77 2.62 5.49
C THR A 265 -2.67 1.57 5.49
N GLY A 266 -2.65 0.77 6.54
CA GLY A 266 -1.67 -0.29 6.70
C GLY A 266 -1.68 -0.90 8.10
N MET A 267 -1.26 -2.14 8.18
CA MET A 267 -1.12 -2.87 9.43
C MET A 267 0.22 -2.54 10.10
N GLY A 268 0.28 -2.65 11.43
CA GLY A 268 1.51 -2.46 12.20
C GLY A 268 1.80 -1.01 12.52
N ARG A 269 3.10 -0.68 12.56
CA ARG A 269 3.63 0.60 13.06
C ARG A 269 4.71 1.23 12.18
N ASP A 270 5.13 0.56 11.14
CA ASP A 270 6.20 1.04 10.27
C ASP A 270 5.86 2.40 9.66
N GLY A 271 6.81 3.31 9.60
CA GLY A 271 6.64 4.68 9.17
C GLY A 271 6.18 5.67 10.25
N ALA A 272 5.71 5.20 11.41
CA ALA A 272 5.23 6.10 12.46
C ALA A 272 6.38 6.89 13.10
N SER A 273 7.51 6.23 13.38
CA SER A 273 8.71 6.87 13.93
C SER A 273 9.38 7.80 12.93
N GLY A 274 9.51 7.37 11.67
CA GLY A 274 10.09 8.18 10.60
C GLY A 274 9.24 9.41 10.30
N LEU A 275 7.89 9.29 10.31
CA LEU A 275 6.99 10.43 10.15
C LEU A 275 7.13 11.44 11.30
N LEU A 276 7.33 10.96 12.54
CA LEU A 276 7.62 11.83 13.68
C LEU A 276 8.94 12.60 13.48
N LYS A 277 9.99 11.94 13.00
CA LYS A 277 11.26 12.60 12.66
C LYS A 277 11.07 13.64 11.55
N MET A 278 10.30 13.32 10.51
CA MET A 278 9.96 14.29 9.46
C MET A 278 9.28 15.52 10.05
N ARG A 279 8.30 15.34 10.94
CA ARG A 279 7.61 16.44 11.63
C ARG A 279 8.57 17.28 12.47
N HIS A 280 9.44 16.66 13.25
CA HIS A 280 10.45 17.36 14.07
C HIS A 280 11.48 18.11 13.20
N ALA A 281 11.77 17.61 11.99
CA ALA A 281 12.60 18.30 11.02
C ALA A 281 11.88 19.45 10.28
N GLY A 282 10.61 19.72 10.63
CA GLY A 282 9.79 20.81 10.08
C GLY A 282 9.01 20.46 8.81
N ALA A 283 8.98 19.19 8.40
CA ALA A 283 8.10 18.74 7.33
C ALA A 283 6.63 18.84 7.74
N ARG A 284 5.75 19.03 6.76
CA ARG A 284 4.31 18.88 6.95
C ARG A 284 3.94 17.40 6.88
N THR A 285 3.07 16.94 7.76
CA THR A 285 2.74 15.52 7.88
C THR A 285 1.25 15.25 7.84
N ILE A 286 0.85 14.24 7.05
CA ILE A 286 -0.54 13.85 6.83
C ILE A 286 -0.71 12.39 7.21
N GLY A 287 -1.78 12.07 7.93
CA GLY A 287 -2.23 10.72 8.21
C GLY A 287 -3.63 10.47 7.66
N GLN A 288 -3.85 9.31 7.04
CA GLN A 288 -5.19 8.89 6.64
C GLN A 288 -6.05 8.66 7.91
N ASN A 289 -7.28 9.15 7.91
CA ASN A 289 -8.17 8.98 9.04
C ASN A 289 -8.73 7.55 9.14
N GLU A 290 -9.18 7.19 10.34
CA GLU A 290 -9.71 5.85 10.63
C GLU A 290 -10.88 5.45 9.72
N LYS A 291 -11.80 6.39 9.44
CA LYS A 291 -13.03 6.12 8.70
C LYS A 291 -12.78 5.66 7.25
N THR A 292 -11.66 6.04 6.67
CA THR A 292 -11.32 5.71 5.28
C THR A 292 -10.18 4.68 5.16
N CYS A 293 -9.55 4.28 6.26
CA CYS A 293 -8.56 3.20 6.26
C CYS A 293 -9.21 1.82 6.12
N VAL A 294 -8.63 0.96 5.29
CA VAL A 294 -8.92 -0.48 5.30
C VAL A 294 -8.42 -1.07 6.62
N VAL A 295 -7.18 -0.74 7.00
CA VAL A 295 -6.60 -1.07 8.31
C VAL A 295 -6.03 0.20 8.94
N TYR A 296 -6.60 0.61 10.07
CA TYR A 296 -6.13 1.77 10.83
C TYR A 296 -5.07 1.33 11.84
N GLY A 297 -3.90 0.89 11.34
CA GLY A 297 -2.75 0.47 12.12
C GLY A 297 -1.62 1.50 12.04
N MET A 298 -0.87 1.54 10.94
CA MET A 298 0.21 2.51 10.71
C MET A 298 -0.23 3.97 10.95
N PRO A 299 -1.38 4.46 10.40
CA PRO A 299 -1.83 5.82 10.66
C PRO A 299 -2.22 6.07 12.12
N ARG A 300 -2.79 5.07 12.80
CA ARG A 300 -3.13 5.15 14.23
C ARG A 300 -1.89 5.37 15.08
N VAL A 301 -0.88 4.52 14.92
CA VAL A 301 0.36 4.63 15.70
C VAL A 301 1.06 5.96 15.43
N ALA A 302 1.11 6.41 14.17
CA ALA A 302 1.66 7.72 13.83
C ALA A 302 0.87 8.88 14.49
N TYR A 303 -0.46 8.79 14.53
CA TYR A 303 -1.30 9.78 15.21
C TYR A 303 -1.07 9.79 16.72
N GLU A 304 -1.07 8.62 17.36
CA GLU A 304 -0.84 8.47 18.81
C GLU A 304 0.55 8.98 19.24
N LEU A 305 1.58 8.82 18.38
CA LEU A 305 2.90 9.38 18.61
C LEU A 305 3.00 10.89 18.39
N GLY A 306 1.93 11.53 17.91
CA GLY A 306 1.96 12.93 17.55
C GLY A 306 2.73 13.22 16.26
N ALA A 307 2.93 12.23 15.39
CA ALA A 307 3.62 12.40 14.12
C ALA A 307 2.73 13.05 13.04
N VAL A 308 1.41 12.96 13.16
CA VAL A 308 0.43 13.45 12.20
C VAL A 308 0.01 14.87 12.54
N GLU A 309 0.22 15.82 11.63
CA GLU A 309 -0.26 17.20 11.74
C GLU A 309 -1.70 17.33 11.21
N HIS A 310 -1.98 16.74 10.05
CA HIS A 310 -3.31 16.75 9.43
C HIS A 310 -3.84 15.33 9.30
N GLN A 311 -4.88 14.98 10.02
CA GLN A 311 -5.60 13.73 9.86
C GLN A 311 -6.77 13.93 8.88
N LEU A 312 -6.72 13.31 7.70
CA LEU A 312 -7.63 13.56 6.60
C LEU A 312 -8.30 12.30 6.06
N PRO A 313 -9.52 12.40 5.52
CA PRO A 313 -10.10 11.32 4.73
C PRO A 313 -9.30 11.12 3.43
N LEU A 314 -9.24 9.89 2.95
CA LEU A 314 -8.47 9.50 1.76
C LEU A 314 -8.71 10.43 0.55
N THR A 315 -9.95 10.80 0.32
CA THR A 315 -10.38 11.66 -0.81
C THR A 315 -9.78 13.06 -0.80
N SER A 316 -9.35 13.56 0.37
CA SER A 316 -8.79 14.91 0.54
C SER A 316 -7.26 14.93 0.58
N ILE A 317 -6.60 13.77 0.74
CA ILE A 317 -5.14 13.71 0.92
C ILE A 317 -4.40 14.22 -0.32
N GLY A 318 -4.80 13.81 -1.51
CA GLY A 318 -4.14 14.23 -2.76
C GLY A 318 -4.17 15.76 -2.95
N GLU A 319 -5.31 16.38 -2.70
CA GLU A 319 -5.48 17.84 -2.80
C GLU A 319 -4.66 18.59 -1.75
N GLU A 320 -4.61 18.08 -0.50
CA GLU A 320 -3.81 18.72 0.56
C GLU A 320 -2.30 18.58 0.27
N ILE A 321 -1.83 17.45 -0.28
CA ILE A 321 -0.44 17.33 -0.74
C ILE A 321 -0.11 18.41 -1.78
N LEU A 322 -0.96 18.57 -2.80
CA LEU A 322 -0.75 19.59 -3.84
C LEU A 322 -0.74 21.00 -3.26
N LYS A 323 -1.65 21.32 -2.37
CA LYS A 323 -1.69 22.62 -1.68
C LYS A 323 -0.41 22.89 -0.87
N LEU A 324 0.10 21.89 -0.13
CA LEU A 324 1.31 22.02 0.67
C LEU A 324 2.59 22.10 -0.16
N THR A 325 2.57 21.61 -1.41
CA THR A 325 3.72 21.55 -2.32
C THR A 325 3.70 22.61 -3.41
N ALA A 326 2.60 23.37 -3.53
CA ALA A 326 2.51 24.49 -4.46
C ALA A 326 3.60 25.55 -4.19
N ALA A 327 4.12 26.14 -5.25
CA ALA A 327 4.96 27.33 -5.13
C ALA A 327 4.18 28.46 -4.43
N ARG A 328 4.81 29.15 -3.48
CA ARG A 328 4.22 30.37 -2.91
C ARG A 328 4.03 31.37 -4.06
N LYS A 329 2.84 31.97 -4.14
CA LYS A 329 2.68 33.17 -4.96
C LYS A 329 3.62 34.22 -4.35
N GLU A 330 4.62 34.64 -5.13
CA GLU A 330 5.38 35.82 -4.74
C GLU A 330 4.38 36.95 -4.61
N GLY A 331 4.22 37.43 -3.38
CA GLY A 331 3.39 38.61 -3.12
C GLY A 331 3.98 39.78 -3.91
N ILE A 332 3.13 40.41 -4.69
CA ILE A 332 3.38 41.77 -5.17
C ILE A 332 3.33 42.62 -3.89
N GLU A 333 4.49 42.94 -3.32
CA GLU A 333 4.64 44.10 -2.45
C GLU A 333 4.63 45.37 -3.26
#